data_3c1010e928b60421047d90ad08c0b943
#
_entry.id   3c1010e928b60421047d90ad08c0b943
#
_cell.length_a   1.000
_cell.length_b   1.000
_cell.length_c   1.000
_cell.angle_alpha   90.00
_cell.angle_beta   90.00
_cell.angle_gamma   90.00
#
_symmetry.space_group_name_H-M   'P 1'
#
loop_
_entity.id
_entity.type
_entity.pdbx_description
1 polymer ?
#
loop_
_entity_poly.entity_id
_entity_poly.type
_entity_poly.pdbx_seq_one_letter_code
_entity_poly.pdbx_strand_id
1 'polypeptide(L)'
;MLTANHLSKSFADLSAVRNVSLTLAAGQITALVGASGSGKSTLLNLLAGLLDADKGEVLLDGERVAGPKDVLVAGHPQIRVVPQEYQLMPNVSIRDNIAWALRFYERTYRDVRVDQLLKISRLENVQHHKPREASGGEKQRTAIARAIAEPARVLLLDEPFSHLDLPNRLIVRDLLFDLVRETAGTQPPPACLLVTHDATDALSIADQIGILQQGQLRQLGTPRAVYFHPKTTYVARMTGPVNVIRGKHLPLLGLPATDNPDACFGLRPEHISMTTNGPVTGQVRAVFFQGRHSELDVRLNRYVSLRLLTDRDDVRVGDQVRIAINEAHLMPIGYC
;
A
#
# COMPACT_ATOMS: atom_id res chain seq x y z
N MET A 1 -20.52 0.46 3.19
CA MET A 1 -19.60 -0.68 3.08
C MET A 1 -19.56 -1.13 1.62
N LEU A 2 -18.37 -1.28 1.02
CA LEU A 2 -18.21 -1.82 -0.33
C LEU A 2 -17.72 -3.27 -0.23
N THR A 3 -18.41 -4.19 -0.91
CA THR A 3 -18.06 -5.61 -0.90
C THR A 3 -17.85 -6.10 -2.33
N ALA A 4 -16.76 -6.80 -2.54
CA ALA A 4 -16.48 -7.54 -3.77
C ALA A 4 -16.63 -9.04 -3.52
N ASN A 5 -17.45 -9.70 -4.31
CA ASN A 5 -17.74 -11.12 -4.20
C ASN A 5 -17.22 -11.87 -5.43
N HIS A 6 -16.16 -12.68 -5.24
CA HIS A 6 -15.63 -13.60 -6.25
C HIS A 6 -15.32 -12.95 -7.62
N LEU A 7 -14.80 -11.71 -7.61
CA LEU A 7 -14.50 -10.96 -8.83
C LEU A 7 -13.47 -11.65 -9.68
N SER A 8 -13.78 -11.78 -10.96
CA SER A 8 -12.83 -12.25 -11.98
C SER A 8 -12.92 -11.39 -13.23
N LYS A 9 -11.76 -11.13 -13.84
CA LYS A 9 -11.62 -10.37 -15.09
C LYS A 9 -10.46 -10.85 -15.91
N SER A 10 -10.71 -11.09 -17.20
CA SER A 10 -9.70 -11.45 -18.17
C SER A 10 -9.73 -10.50 -19.36
N PHE A 11 -8.56 -10.29 -19.98
CA PHE A 11 -8.39 -9.55 -21.23
C PHE A 11 -7.64 -10.48 -22.18
N ALA A 12 -8.30 -10.91 -23.23
CA ALA A 12 -7.79 -11.96 -24.12
C ALA A 12 -7.27 -13.16 -23.29
N ASP A 13 -6.00 -13.51 -23.40
CA ASP A 13 -5.39 -14.63 -22.71
C ASP A 13 -4.88 -14.29 -21.29
N LEU A 14 -4.94 -13.02 -20.88
CA LEU A 14 -4.45 -12.58 -19.57
C LEU A 14 -5.60 -12.49 -18.56
N SER A 15 -5.58 -13.36 -17.54
CA SER A 15 -6.49 -13.26 -16.41
C SER A 15 -5.94 -12.25 -15.39
N ALA A 16 -6.47 -11.01 -15.42
CA ALA A 16 -5.99 -9.89 -14.64
C ALA A 16 -6.49 -9.92 -13.18
N VAL A 17 -7.71 -10.45 -12.94
CA VAL A 17 -8.29 -10.65 -11.60
C VAL A 17 -8.91 -12.04 -11.54
N ARG A 18 -8.62 -12.79 -10.48
CA ARG A 18 -8.99 -14.20 -10.33
C ARG A 18 -9.64 -14.46 -8.98
N ASN A 19 -10.95 -14.54 -8.96
CA ASN A 19 -11.73 -14.93 -7.79
C ASN A 19 -11.38 -14.12 -6.53
N VAL A 20 -11.34 -12.79 -6.65
CA VAL A 20 -11.01 -11.89 -5.55
C VAL A 20 -12.27 -11.52 -4.78
N SER A 21 -12.23 -11.72 -3.46
CA SER A 21 -13.25 -11.24 -2.53
C SER A 21 -12.62 -10.36 -1.47
N LEU A 22 -13.21 -9.17 -1.22
CA LEU A 22 -12.76 -8.25 -0.18
C LEU A 22 -13.90 -7.33 0.24
N THR A 23 -13.78 -6.77 1.44
CA THR A 23 -14.74 -5.81 1.99
C THR A 23 -14.00 -4.56 2.45
N LEU A 24 -14.52 -3.38 2.08
CA LEU A 24 -14.04 -2.08 2.53
C LEU A 24 -15.05 -1.50 3.52
N ALA A 25 -14.65 -1.35 4.75
CA ALA A 25 -15.48 -0.81 5.81
C ALA A 25 -15.37 0.73 5.89
N ALA A 26 -16.46 1.39 6.23
CA ALA A 26 -16.49 2.84 6.46
C ALA A 26 -15.49 3.21 7.58
N GLY A 27 -14.78 4.31 7.40
CA GLY A 27 -13.80 4.79 8.36
C GLY A 27 -12.52 3.95 8.43
N GLN A 28 -12.28 3.06 7.47
CA GLN A 28 -11.08 2.25 7.39
C GLN A 28 -10.31 2.50 6.09
N ILE A 29 -9.00 2.44 6.20
CA ILE A 29 -8.08 2.47 5.06
C ILE A 29 -7.60 1.04 4.79
N THR A 30 -7.91 0.52 3.62
CA THR A 30 -7.37 -0.74 3.10
C THR A 30 -6.32 -0.43 2.04
N ALA A 31 -5.15 -1.06 2.12
CA ALA A 31 -4.13 -0.97 1.08
C ALA A 31 -4.05 -2.27 0.28
N LEU A 32 -3.99 -2.18 -1.05
CA LEU A 32 -3.64 -3.29 -1.91
C LEU A 32 -2.21 -3.12 -2.42
N VAL A 33 -1.34 -4.05 -2.04
CA VAL A 33 0.07 -4.06 -2.41
C VAL A 33 0.35 -5.22 -3.36
N GLY A 34 1.20 -4.98 -4.35
CA GLY A 34 1.60 -6.01 -5.29
C GLY A 34 2.52 -5.48 -6.38
N ALA A 35 3.26 -6.35 -7.05
CA ALA A 35 4.14 -5.98 -8.15
C ALA A 35 3.35 -5.32 -9.30
N SER A 36 4.06 -4.59 -10.18
CA SER A 36 3.46 -4.08 -11.41
C SER A 36 2.84 -5.23 -12.21
N GLY A 37 1.66 -5.01 -12.79
CA GLY A 37 0.92 -6.05 -13.53
C GLY A 37 0.23 -7.11 -12.66
N SER A 38 0.19 -6.97 -11.33
CA SER A 38 -0.52 -7.93 -10.45
C SER A 38 -2.05 -7.85 -10.51
N GLY A 39 -2.63 -6.86 -11.20
CA GLY A 39 -4.08 -6.70 -11.38
C GLY A 39 -4.71 -5.62 -10.49
N LYS A 40 -3.92 -4.82 -9.75
CA LYS A 40 -4.40 -3.80 -8.80
C LYS A 40 -5.32 -2.76 -9.42
N SER A 41 -4.87 -2.06 -10.47
CA SER A 41 -5.68 -1.03 -11.15
C SER A 41 -6.90 -1.63 -11.83
N THR A 42 -6.81 -2.88 -12.31
CA THR A 42 -7.98 -3.60 -12.86
C THR A 42 -9.01 -3.84 -11.75
N LEU A 43 -8.58 -4.32 -10.58
CA LEU A 43 -9.46 -4.54 -9.44
C LEU A 43 -10.08 -3.22 -8.96
N LEU A 44 -9.31 -2.13 -8.90
CA LEU A 44 -9.80 -0.79 -8.56
C LEU A 44 -10.90 -0.34 -9.52
N ASN A 45 -10.71 -0.51 -10.83
CA ASN A 45 -11.71 -0.14 -11.84
C ASN A 45 -12.99 -1.00 -11.77
N LEU A 46 -12.85 -2.29 -11.43
CA LEU A 46 -14.01 -3.15 -11.15
C LEU A 46 -14.81 -2.64 -9.95
N LEU A 47 -14.13 -2.32 -8.84
CA LEU A 47 -14.76 -1.79 -7.62
C LEU A 47 -15.45 -0.44 -7.85
N ALA A 48 -14.91 0.37 -8.76
CA ALA A 48 -15.49 1.67 -9.13
C ALA A 48 -16.72 1.58 -10.06
N GLY A 49 -17.01 0.41 -10.63
CA GLY A 49 -17.98 0.28 -11.70
C GLY A 49 -17.52 0.89 -13.03
N LEU A 50 -16.21 1.10 -13.20
CA LEU A 50 -15.60 1.60 -14.45
C LEU A 50 -15.28 0.47 -15.43
N LEU A 51 -15.36 -0.76 -14.98
CA LEU A 51 -15.11 -1.97 -15.76
C LEU A 51 -16.07 -3.08 -15.32
N ASP A 52 -16.60 -3.84 -16.29
CA ASP A 52 -17.43 -5.00 -16.00
C ASP A 52 -16.60 -6.20 -15.57
N ALA A 53 -17.00 -6.86 -14.48
CA ALA A 53 -16.49 -8.16 -14.12
C ALA A 53 -17.00 -9.24 -15.10
N ASP A 54 -16.19 -10.27 -15.36
CA ASP A 54 -16.62 -11.45 -16.12
C ASP A 54 -17.35 -12.43 -15.21
N LYS A 55 -17.00 -12.43 -13.91
CA LYS A 55 -17.68 -13.20 -12.85
C LYS A 55 -17.64 -12.42 -11.54
N GLY A 56 -18.62 -12.70 -10.69
CA GLY A 56 -18.77 -12.02 -9.40
C GLY A 56 -19.50 -10.69 -9.52
N GLU A 57 -19.55 -9.96 -8.42
CA GLU A 57 -20.27 -8.69 -8.32
C GLU A 57 -19.62 -7.76 -7.31
N VAL A 58 -19.92 -6.47 -7.43
CA VAL A 58 -19.57 -5.45 -6.44
C VAL A 58 -20.87 -4.89 -5.85
N LEU A 59 -20.92 -4.80 -4.53
CA LEU A 59 -22.07 -4.29 -3.79
C LEU A 59 -21.64 -3.08 -2.95
N LEU A 60 -22.39 -1.98 -3.06
CA LEU A 60 -22.28 -0.81 -2.17
C LEU A 60 -23.50 -0.80 -1.26
N ASP A 61 -23.31 -1.00 0.05
CA ASP A 61 -24.37 -1.09 1.06
C ASP A 61 -25.48 -2.12 0.70
N GLY A 62 -25.09 -3.21 0.02
CA GLY A 62 -25.99 -4.27 -0.43
C GLY A 62 -26.58 -4.09 -1.82
N GLU A 63 -26.43 -2.90 -2.43
CA GLU A 63 -26.89 -2.63 -3.79
C GLU A 63 -25.78 -2.88 -4.81
N ARG A 64 -26.12 -3.50 -5.94
CA ARG A 64 -25.13 -3.81 -7.00
C ARG A 64 -24.60 -2.53 -7.63
N VAL A 65 -23.29 -2.41 -7.72
CA VAL A 65 -22.61 -1.38 -8.49
C VAL A 65 -22.70 -1.76 -9.97
N ALA A 66 -23.42 -0.94 -10.75
CA ALA A 66 -23.58 -1.14 -12.19
C ALA A 66 -22.27 -0.88 -12.92
N GLY A 67 -21.98 -1.72 -13.93
CA GLY A 67 -20.83 -1.53 -14.81
C GLY A 67 -21.20 -0.86 -16.13
N PRO A 68 -20.21 -0.62 -17.03
CA PRO A 68 -20.43 0.05 -18.33
C PRO A 68 -21.46 -0.62 -19.24
N LYS A 69 -21.74 -1.90 -19.07
CA LYS A 69 -22.78 -2.61 -19.82
C LYS A 69 -24.19 -2.25 -19.37
N ASP A 70 -24.34 -1.83 -18.13
CA ASP A 70 -25.64 -1.57 -17.49
C ASP A 70 -26.01 -0.08 -17.52
N VAL A 71 -25.04 0.85 -17.66
CA VAL A 71 -25.24 2.30 -17.56
C VAL A 71 -24.50 3.07 -18.66
N LEU A 72 -25.07 4.21 -19.08
CA LEU A 72 -24.46 5.08 -20.10
C LEU A 72 -23.18 5.78 -19.63
N VAL A 73 -23.11 6.13 -18.35
CA VAL A 73 -21.94 6.78 -17.76
C VAL A 73 -21.34 5.81 -16.75
N ALA A 74 -20.17 5.28 -17.05
CA ALA A 74 -19.48 4.33 -16.21
C ALA A 74 -19.06 4.97 -14.85
N GLY A 75 -19.10 4.17 -13.81
CA GLY A 75 -18.75 4.58 -12.44
C GLY A 75 -19.97 4.89 -11.57
N HIS A 76 -19.80 4.68 -10.27
CA HIS A 76 -20.86 4.90 -9.29
C HIS A 76 -20.75 6.28 -8.64
N PRO A 77 -21.86 7.08 -8.51
CA PRO A 77 -21.79 8.47 -8.02
C PRO A 77 -21.26 8.59 -6.58
N GLN A 78 -21.37 7.58 -5.76
CA GLN A 78 -20.86 7.58 -4.37
C GLN A 78 -19.47 6.93 -4.23
N ILE A 79 -18.86 6.47 -5.34
CA ILE A 79 -17.50 5.92 -5.36
C ILE A 79 -16.62 6.89 -6.14
N ARG A 80 -15.64 7.48 -5.48
CA ARG A 80 -14.71 8.43 -6.09
C ARG A 80 -13.37 7.77 -6.35
N VAL A 81 -12.84 8.02 -7.55
CA VAL A 81 -11.54 7.50 -7.98
C VAL A 81 -10.56 8.64 -8.15
N VAL A 82 -9.38 8.49 -7.56
CA VAL A 82 -8.22 9.34 -7.80
C VAL A 82 -7.22 8.53 -8.60
N PRO A 83 -7.10 8.77 -9.92
CA PRO A 83 -6.18 8.04 -10.77
C PRO A 83 -4.74 8.51 -10.57
N GLN A 84 -3.77 7.68 -10.96
CA GLN A 84 -2.35 7.95 -10.85
C GLN A 84 -1.92 9.25 -11.59
N GLU A 85 -2.51 9.56 -12.75
CA GLU A 85 -2.19 10.73 -13.57
C GLU A 85 -2.99 11.99 -13.20
N TYR A 86 -3.52 12.12 -11.99
CA TYR A 86 -4.26 13.26 -11.45
C TYR A 86 -5.49 13.71 -12.26
N GLN A 87 -5.48 13.63 -13.58
CA GLN A 87 -6.52 14.06 -14.54
C GLN A 87 -7.05 15.47 -14.26
N LEU A 88 -6.17 16.40 -13.91
CA LEU A 88 -6.53 17.81 -13.69
C LEU A 88 -6.73 18.54 -15.03
N MET A 89 -7.64 19.51 -15.03
CA MET A 89 -7.83 20.40 -16.16
C MET A 89 -6.63 21.34 -16.26
N PRO A 90 -5.80 21.26 -17.32
CA PRO A 90 -4.47 21.87 -17.32
C PRO A 90 -4.49 23.41 -17.42
N ASN A 91 -5.56 23.99 -17.94
CA ASN A 91 -5.66 25.42 -18.26
C ASN A 91 -6.46 26.23 -17.24
N VAL A 92 -7.01 25.59 -16.22
CA VAL A 92 -7.74 26.27 -15.13
C VAL A 92 -6.99 26.18 -13.82
N SER A 93 -7.28 27.07 -12.88
CA SER A 93 -6.59 27.10 -11.60
C SER A 93 -6.85 25.84 -10.75
N ILE A 94 -6.04 25.64 -9.70
CA ILE A 94 -6.27 24.61 -8.67
C ILE A 94 -7.64 24.79 -8.04
N ARG A 95 -7.99 26.02 -7.68
CA ARG A 95 -9.31 26.37 -7.13
C ARG A 95 -10.44 25.94 -8.08
N ASP A 96 -10.33 26.27 -9.36
CA ASP A 96 -11.36 25.96 -10.34
C ASP A 96 -11.42 24.45 -10.65
N ASN A 97 -10.30 23.75 -10.59
CA ASN A 97 -10.29 22.28 -10.68
C ASN A 97 -11.13 21.64 -9.57
N ILE A 98 -11.05 22.15 -8.35
CA ILE A 98 -11.86 21.66 -7.21
C ILE A 98 -13.32 22.11 -7.38
N ALA A 99 -13.55 23.39 -7.71
CA ALA A 99 -14.88 23.96 -7.89
C ALA A 99 -15.70 23.26 -9.00
N TRP A 100 -15.02 22.71 -10.03
CA TRP A 100 -15.68 21.99 -11.11
C TRP A 100 -16.47 20.78 -10.63
N ALA A 101 -16.01 20.08 -9.60
CA ALA A 101 -16.78 18.97 -9.01
C ALA A 101 -18.12 19.44 -8.44
N LEU A 102 -18.19 20.68 -7.99
CA LEU A 102 -19.37 21.29 -7.36
C LEU A 102 -20.15 22.20 -8.33
N ARG A 103 -19.95 22.09 -9.65
CA ARG A 103 -20.53 23.02 -10.65
C ARG A 103 -22.06 23.07 -10.67
N PHE A 104 -22.72 22.03 -10.17
CA PHE A 104 -24.19 21.95 -10.10
C PHE A 104 -24.76 22.37 -8.73
N TYR A 105 -23.89 22.71 -7.78
CA TYR A 105 -24.28 23.19 -6.47
C TYR A 105 -24.44 24.72 -6.46
N GLU A 106 -25.23 25.21 -5.51
CA GLU A 106 -25.42 26.64 -5.27
C GLU A 106 -24.08 27.34 -4.99
N ARG A 107 -23.90 28.56 -5.52
CA ARG A 107 -22.61 29.25 -5.57
C ARG A 107 -22.03 29.48 -4.17
N THR A 108 -22.86 29.88 -3.21
CA THR A 108 -22.43 30.17 -1.83
C THR A 108 -21.90 28.89 -1.17
N TYR A 109 -22.63 27.78 -1.30
CA TYR A 109 -22.19 26.47 -0.81
C TYR A 109 -20.88 26.03 -1.45
N ARG A 110 -20.79 26.13 -2.78
CA ARG A 110 -19.62 25.77 -3.56
C ARG A 110 -18.38 26.52 -3.09
N ASP A 111 -18.48 27.86 -2.97
CA ASP A 111 -17.35 28.71 -2.63
C ASP A 111 -16.85 28.39 -1.21
N VAL A 112 -17.75 28.24 -0.22
CA VAL A 112 -17.40 27.82 1.15
C VAL A 112 -16.75 26.44 1.17
N ARG A 113 -17.31 25.48 0.42
CA ARG A 113 -16.76 24.12 0.38
C ARG A 113 -15.38 24.06 -0.26
N VAL A 114 -15.16 24.82 -1.34
CA VAL A 114 -13.85 24.94 -2.00
C VAL A 114 -12.80 25.53 -1.05
N ASP A 115 -13.15 26.58 -0.28
CA ASP A 115 -12.25 27.17 0.70
C ASP A 115 -11.87 26.17 1.80
N GLN A 116 -12.83 25.40 2.31
CA GLN A 116 -12.55 24.31 3.26
C GLN A 116 -11.58 23.27 2.67
N LEU A 117 -11.82 22.83 1.42
CA LEU A 117 -10.98 21.83 0.75
C LEU A 117 -9.56 22.35 0.48
N LEU A 118 -9.42 23.61 0.08
CA LEU A 118 -8.11 24.25 -0.10
C LEU A 118 -7.33 24.26 1.21
N LYS A 119 -8.01 24.59 2.33
CA LYS A 119 -7.39 24.65 3.66
C LYS A 119 -6.92 23.26 4.13
N ILE A 120 -7.79 22.26 4.15
CA ILE A 120 -7.42 20.90 4.61
C ILE A 120 -6.36 20.26 3.72
N SER A 121 -6.35 20.58 2.43
CA SER A 121 -5.35 20.08 1.47
C SER A 121 -4.06 20.92 1.42
N ARG A 122 -3.97 21.99 2.23
CA ARG A 122 -2.84 22.94 2.26
C ARG A 122 -2.52 23.51 0.89
N LEU A 123 -3.53 23.95 0.15
CA LEU A 123 -3.44 24.50 -1.21
C LEU A 123 -3.75 26.00 -1.29
N GLU A 124 -3.96 26.67 -0.16
CA GLU A 124 -4.37 28.09 -0.10
C GLU A 124 -3.40 29.01 -0.84
N ASN A 125 -2.09 28.80 -0.67
CA ASN A 125 -1.05 29.65 -1.27
C ASN A 125 -0.90 29.48 -2.77
N VAL A 126 -1.36 28.32 -3.32
CA VAL A 126 -1.22 27.94 -4.72
C VAL A 126 -2.53 27.84 -5.46
N GLN A 127 -3.65 28.25 -4.83
CA GLN A 127 -5.01 28.07 -5.36
C GLN A 127 -5.24 28.69 -6.74
N HIS A 128 -4.50 29.75 -7.08
CA HIS A 128 -4.60 30.46 -8.35
C HIS A 128 -3.61 29.95 -9.40
N HIS A 129 -2.66 29.06 -9.03
CA HIS A 129 -1.75 28.42 -9.98
C HIS A 129 -2.54 27.42 -10.86
N LYS A 130 -2.05 27.28 -12.09
CA LYS A 130 -2.48 26.20 -12.99
C LYS A 130 -1.69 24.91 -12.66
N PRO A 131 -2.24 23.71 -12.98
CA PRO A 131 -1.53 22.45 -12.72
C PRO A 131 -0.10 22.39 -13.26
N ARG A 132 0.21 23.04 -14.39
CA ARG A 132 1.56 23.11 -14.95
C ARG A 132 2.57 23.87 -14.07
N GLU A 133 2.08 24.75 -13.21
CA GLU A 133 2.86 25.61 -12.29
C GLU A 133 2.98 24.97 -10.89
N ALA A 134 2.23 23.89 -10.64
CA ALA A 134 2.16 23.19 -9.37
C ALA A 134 3.11 21.97 -9.32
N SER A 135 3.63 21.70 -8.13
CA SER A 135 4.43 20.50 -7.85
C SER A 135 3.59 19.21 -7.96
N GLY A 136 4.25 18.06 -8.01
CA GLY A 136 3.58 16.75 -8.00
C GLY A 136 2.67 16.57 -6.77
N GLY A 137 3.15 16.97 -5.59
CA GLY A 137 2.37 16.89 -4.35
C GLY A 137 1.15 17.81 -4.35
N GLU A 138 1.26 19.02 -4.89
CA GLU A 138 0.11 19.93 -5.02
C GLU A 138 -0.93 19.40 -6.01
N LYS A 139 -0.49 18.81 -7.14
CA LYS A 139 -1.39 18.14 -8.08
C LYS A 139 -2.12 16.97 -7.43
N GLN A 140 -1.42 16.15 -6.66
CA GLN A 140 -2.01 15.01 -5.95
C GLN A 140 -3.06 15.48 -4.94
N ARG A 141 -2.72 16.45 -4.10
CA ARG A 141 -3.66 17.02 -3.13
C ARG A 141 -4.86 17.67 -3.81
N THR A 142 -4.66 18.33 -4.96
CA THR A 142 -5.77 18.88 -5.77
C THR A 142 -6.69 17.78 -6.30
N ALA A 143 -6.13 16.67 -6.79
CA ALA A 143 -6.92 15.54 -7.28
C ALA A 143 -7.74 14.89 -6.15
N ILE A 144 -7.15 14.73 -4.96
CA ILE A 144 -7.84 14.22 -3.77
C ILE A 144 -8.95 15.21 -3.35
N ALA A 145 -8.63 16.51 -3.20
CA ALA A 145 -9.61 17.54 -2.82
C ALA A 145 -10.80 17.58 -3.79
N ARG A 146 -10.53 17.48 -5.10
CA ARG A 146 -11.59 17.40 -6.12
C ARG A 146 -12.45 16.15 -5.98
N ALA A 147 -11.84 15.00 -5.69
CA ALA A 147 -12.57 13.74 -5.53
C ALA A 147 -13.51 13.75 -4.32
N ILE A 148 -13.13 14.44 -3.24
CA ILE A 148 -13.93 14.55 -1.99
C ILE A 148 -14.75 15.84 -1.91
N ALA A 149 -14.81 16.63 -2.98
CA ALA A 149 -15.61 17.86 -3.00
C ALA A 149 -17.09 17.56 -2.77
N GLU A 150 -17.60 16.53 -3.40
CA GLU A 150 -18.89 15.94 -3.12
C GLU A 150 -18.77 14.80 -2.09
N PRO A 151 -19.83 14.54 -1.32
CA PRO A 151 -19.87 13.41 -0.40
C PRO A 151 -19.59 12.09 -1.11
N ALA A 152 -18.68 11.29 -0.56
CA ALA A 152 -18.34 9.96 -1.07
C ALA A 152 -18.50 8.91 0.02
N ARG A 153 -19.02 7.74 -0.34
CA ARG A 153 -19.06 6.56 0.54
C ARG A 153 -17.77 5.74 0.44
N VAL A 154 -17.12 5.83 -0.71
CA VAL A 154 -15.87 5.11 -0.99
C VAL A 154 -14.91 6.01 -1.76
N LEU A 155 -13.65 6.00 -1.34
CA LEU A 155 -12.55 6.67 -2.00
C LEU A 155 -11.53 5.62 -2.47
N LEU A 156 -11.29 5.54 -3.77
CA LEU A 156 -10.34 4.64 -4.40
C LEU A 156 -9.18 5.46 -4.97
N LEU A 157 -7.94 5.15 -4.52
CA LEU A 157 -6.75 5.88 -4.95
C LEU A 157 -5.77 4.93 -5.64
N ASP A 158 -5.39 5.26 -6.86
CA ASP A 158 -4.38 4.50 -7.61
C ASP A 158 -3.02 5.20 -7.45
N GLU A 159 -2.09 4.54 -6.75
CA GLU A 159 -0.71 4.99 -6.50
C GLU A 159 -0.60 6.41 -5.92
N PRO A 160 -1.31 6.76 -4.81
CA PRO A 160 -1.43 8.14 -4.34
C PRO A 160 -0.12 8.76 -3.84
N PHE A 161 0.91 7.96 -3.58
CA PHE A 161 2.22 8.41 -3.09
C PHE A 161 3.32 8.35 -4.16
N SER A 162 3.02 7.84 -5.35
CA SER A 162 4.00 7.73 -6.43
C SER A 162 4.48 9.10 -6.88
N HIS A 163 5.77 9.18 -7.22
CA HIS A 163 6.43 10.41 -7.69
C HIS A 163 6.44 11.58 -6.68
N LEU A 164 6.11 11.33 -5.40
CA LEU A 164 6.21 12.32 -4.34
C LEU A 164 7.52 12.18 -3.56
N ASP A 165 8.12 13.31 -3.23
CA ASP A 165 9.19 13.37 -2.23
C ASP A 165 8.66 13.12 -0.81
N LEU A 166 9.54 12.83 0.13
CA LEU A 166 9.15 12.45 1.49
C LEU A 166 8.24 13.48 2.19
N PRO A 167 8.51 14.82 2.14
CA PRO A 167 7.60 15.79 2.74
C PRO A 167 6.18 15.75 2.17
N ASN A 168 6.05 15.65 0.84
CA ASN A 168 4.74 15.58 0.19
C ASN A 168 4.01 14.27 0.46
N ARG A 169 4.74 13.13 0.55
CA ARG A 169 4.15 11.85 0.99
C ARG A 169 3.51 11.95 2.38
N LEU A 170 4.22 12.58 3.33
CA LEU A 170 3.70 12.77 4.69
C LEU A 170 2.44 13.63 4.70
N ILE A 171 2.42 14.74 3.93
CA ILE A 171 1.23 15.60 3.84
C ILE A 171 0.04 14.85 3.24
N VAL A 172 0.24 14.08 2.17
CA VAL A 172 -0.83 13.28 1.55
C VAL A 172 -1.32 12.19 2.50
N ARG A 173 -0.39 11.52 3.21
CA ARG A 173 -0.74 10.50 4.21
C ARG A 173 -1.63 11.09 5.32
N ASP A 174 -1.21 12.22 5.90
CA ASP A 174 -1.94 12.89 6.97
C ASP A 174 -3.32 13.34 6.46
N LEU A 175 -3.40 13.92 5.26
CA LEU A 175 -4.66 14.28 4.62
C LEU A 175 -5.61 13.09 4.49
N LEU A 176 -5.14 11.94 4.00
CA LEU A 176 -5.96 10.73 3.86
C LEU A 176 -6.41 10.19 5.22
N PHE A 177 -5.52 10.24 6.21
CA PHE A 177 -5.83 9.83 7.56
C PHE A 177 -6.95 10.68 8.16
N ASP A 178 -6.83 12.02 8.08
CA ASP A 178 -7.84 12.95 8.58
C ASP A 178 -9.18 12.76 7.86
N LEU A 179 -9.18 12.63 6.53
CA LEU A 179 -10.38 12.41 5.74
C LEU A 179 -11.18 11.17 6.10
N VAL A 180 -10.48 10.11 6.48
CA VAL A 180 -11.10 8.81 6.80
C VAL A 180 -11.46 8.71 8.28
N ARG A 181 -10.75 9.44 9.17
CA ARG A 181 -10.92 9.34 10.63
C ARG A 181 -11.75 10.47 11.23
N GLU A 182 -11.63 11.69 10.69
CA GLU A 182 -12.37 12.81 11.21
C GLU A 182 -13.80 12.85 10.67
N THR A 183 -14.73 12.49 11.51
CA THR A 183 -16.17 12.72 11.30
C THR A 183 -16.53 14.15 11.67
N ALA A 184 -16.04 15.11 10.91
CA ALA A 184 -16.51 16.51 11.04
C ALA A 184 -17.87 16.67 10.35
N GLY A 185 -18.93 16.07 10.92
CA GLY A 185 -20.26 16.28 10.38
C GLY A 185 -21.23 15.10 10.49
N THR A 186 -22.40 15.25 9.88
CA THR A 186 -23.53 14.32 9.91
C THR A 186 -23.40 13.09 9.01
N GLN A 187 -22.30 12.94 8.27
CA GLN A 187 -22.09 11.83 7.33
C GLN A 187 -21.05 10.85 7.86
N PRO A 188 -21.26 9.52 7.66
CA PRO A 188 -20.25 8.53 8.02
C PRO A 188 -18.99 8.72 7.16
N PRO A 189 -17.79 8.48 7.74
CA PRO A 189 -16.54 8.60 7.01
C PRO A 189 -16.49 7.60 5.84
N PRO A 190 -15.81 7.96 4.74
CA PRO A 190 -15.71 7.06 3.59
C PRO A 190 -14.88 5.82 3.93
N ALA A 191 -15.18 4.71 3.26
CA ALA A 191 -14.23 3.61 3.12
C ALA A 191 -13.12 4.04 2.15
N CYS A 192 -11.86 3.76 2.46
CA CYS A 192 -10.75 4.12 1.59
C CYS A 192 -10.00 2.87 1.13
N LEU A 193 -9.77 2.75 -0.18
CA LEU A 193 -8.84 1.79 -0.75
C LEU A 193 -7.72 2.55 -1.45
N LEU A 194 -6.50 2.28 -1.03
CA LEU A 194 -5.32 2.73 -1.77
C LEU A 194 -4.59 1.54 -2.41
N VAL A 195 -4.15 1.74 -3.63
CA VAL A 195 -3.36 0.78 -4.38
C VAL A 195 -1.93 1.31 -4.45
N THR A 196 -0.96 0.51 -4.11
CA THR A 196 0.45 0.89 -4.17
C THR A 196 1.36 -0.31 -4.44
N HIS A 197 2.54 -0.05 -4.94
CA HIS A 197 3.62 -1.04 -5.01
C HIS A 197 4.62 -0.88 -3.84
N ASP A 198 4.50 0.19 -3.05
CA ASP A 198 5.35 0.47 -1.88
C ASP A 198 4.64 -0.01 -0.59
N ALA A 199 5.19 -1.07 0.00
CA ALA A 199 4.65 -1.59 1.25
C ALA A 199 4.87 -0.66 2.44
N THR A 200 5.87 0.22 2.41
CA THR A 200 6.16 1.16 3.49
C THR A 200 5.00 2.14 3.65
N ASP A 201 4.50 2.66 2.53
CA ASP A 201 3.32 3.53 2.54
C ASP A 201 2.10 2.79 3.12
N ALA A 202 1.84 1.56 2.63
CA ALA A 202 0.73 0.73 3.10
C ALA A 202 0.82 0.41 4.60
N LEU A 203 2.01 -0.01 5.08
CA LEU A 203 2.25 -0.33 6.49
C LEU A 203 2.07 0.87 7.42
N SER A 204 2.30 2.09 6.91
CA SER A 204 2.26 3.33 7.71
C SER A 204 0.86 3.89 7.93
N ILE A 205 -0.12 3.56 7.09
CA ILE A 205 -1.44 4.22 7.10
C ILE A 205 -2.61 3.22 7.17
N ALA A 206 -2.47 2.02 6.62
CA ALA A 206 -3.60 1.11 6.43
C ALA A 206 -4.03 0.40 7.71
N ASP A 207 -5.33 0.15 7.86
CA ASP A 207 -5.92 -0.74 8.86
C ASP A 207 -5.84 -2.19 8.39
N GLN A 208 -5.94 -2.40 7.06
CA GLN A 208 -5.80 -3.69 6.43
C GLN A 208 -4.92 -3.62 5.20
N ILE A 209 -4.10 -4.65 4.99
CA ILE A 209 -3.25 -4.80 3.82
C ILE A 209 -3.62 -6.09 3.10
N GLY A 210 -3.96 -5.96 1.81
CA GLY A 210 -4.13 -7.06 0.89
C GLY A 210 -2.92 -7.20 -0.02
N ILE A 211 -2.37 -8.40 -0.16
CA ILE A 211 -1.27 -8.68 -1.07
C ILE A 211 -1.80 -9.37 -2.32
N LEU A 212 -1.69 -8.68 -3.45
CA LEU A 212 -2.15 -9.18 -4.76
C LEU A 212 -0.98 -9.72 -5.58
N GLN A 213 -1.13 -10.94 -6.07
CA GLN A 213 -0.14 -11.60 -6.94
C GLN A 213 -0.84 -12.28 -8.11
N GLN A 214 -0.51 -11.92 -9.35
CA GLN A 214 -1.08 -12.53 -10.55
C GLN A 214 -2.61 -12.61 -10.54
N GLY A 215 -3.26 -11.53 -10.15
CA GLY A 215 -4.71 -11.43 -10.07
C GLY A 215 -5.37 -12.09 -8.86
N GLN A 216 -4.60 -12.70 -7.96
CA GLN A 216 -5.14 -13.37 -6.76
C GLN A 216 -4.76 -12.62 -5.49
N LEU A 217 -5.71 -12.50 -4.57
CA LEU A 217 -5.48 -11.98 -3.22
C LEU A 217 -4.84 -13.08 -2.37
N ARG A 218 -3.52 -13.01 -2.15
CA ARG A 218 -2.74 -14.02 -1.42
C ARG A 218 -2.95 -13.96 0.08
N GLN A 219 -3.06 -12.74 0.60
CA GLN A 219 -3.32 -12.52 2.03
C GLN A 219 -4.02 -11.18 2.21
N LEU A 220 -4.93 -11.12 3.16
CA LEU A 220 -5.55 -9.90 3.67
C LEU A 220 -5.50 -9.97 5.19
N GLY A 221 -5.13 -8.88 5.85
CA GLY A 221 -5.05 -8.79 7.31
C GLY A 221 -4.53 -7.45 7.78
N THR A 222 -4.40 -7.28 9.10
CA THR A 222 -3.77 -6.08 9.67
C THR A 222 -2.32 -5.96 9.22
N PRO A 223 -1.73 -4.75 9.19
CA PRO A 223 -0.32 -4.55 8.84
C PRO A 223 0.64 -5.48 9.61
N ARG A 224 0.43 -5.60 10.92
CA ARG A 224 1.23 -6.49 11.78
C ARG A 224 1.08 -7.96 11.41
N ALA A 225 -0.16 -8.41 11.15
CA ALA A 225 -0.41 -9.80 10.78
C ALA A 225 0.25 -10.16 9.43
N VAL A 226 0.18 -9.27 8.44
CA VAL A 226 0.78 -9.53 7.12
C VAL A 226 2.31 -9.45 7.16
N TYR A 227 2.88 -8.55 8.00
CA TYR A 227 4.31 -8.37 8.15
C TYR A 227 4.98 -9.50 8.94
N PHE A 228 4.41 -9.88 10.10
CA PHE A 228 5.01 -10.87 11.01
C PHE A 228 4.54 -12.30 10.78
N HIS A 229 3.41 -12.50 10.09
CA HIS A 229 2.85 -13.82 9.78
C HIS A 229 2.51 -13.94 8.28
N PRO A 230 3.49 -13.73 7.38
CA PRO A 230 3.27 -13.85 5.94
C PRO A 230 3.00 -15.31 5.58
N LYS A 231 1.94 -15.56 4.78
CA LYS A 231 1.57 -16.91 4.34
C LYS A 231 2.52 -17.50 3.29
N THR A 232 3.23 -16.65 2.55
CA THR A 232 4.15 -17.08 1.48
C THR A 232 5.39 -16.20 1.43
N THR A 233 6.44 -16.69 0.79
CA THR A 233 7.68 -15.93 0.51
C THR A 233 7.37 -14.64 -0.28
N TYR A 234 6.40 -14.68 -1.20
CA TYR A 234 5.98 -13.49 -1.94
C TYR A 234 5.42 -12.42 -1.01
N VAL A 235 4.51 -12.79 -0.11
CA VAL A 235 3.94 -11.86 0.89
C VAL A 235 5.05 -11.28 1.77
N ALA A 236 5.95 -12.13 2.27
CA ALA A 236 7.07 -11.69 3.09
C ALA A 236 7.94 -10.64 2.38
N ARG A 237 8.31 -10.89 1.12
CA ARG A 237 9.14 -9.98 0.29
C ARG A 237 8.40 -8.70 -0.08
N MET A 238 7.10 -8.79 -0.35
CA MET A 238 6.29 -7.62 -0.69
C MET A 238 6.08 -6.67 0.49
N THR A 239 6.23 -7.13 1.72
CA THR A 239 6.03 -6.31 2.93
C THR A 239 7.33 -5.78 3.54
N GLY A 240 8.48 -6.14 3.00
CA GLY A 240 9.78 -5.61 3.42
C GLY A 240 10.91 -6.61 3.28
N PRO A 241 12.15 -6.23 3.62
CA PRO A 241 13.32 -7.11 3.59
C PRO A 241 13.10 -8.37 4.43
N VAL A 242 13.50 -9.52 3.91
CA VAL A 242 13.39 -10.79 4.62
C VAL A 242 14.51 -11.74 4.18
N ASN A 243 15.16 -12.36 5.14
CA ASN A 243 16.02 -13.51 4.91
C ASN A 243 15.15 -14.75 4.74
N VAL A 244 15.27 -15.43 3.62
CA VAL A 244 14.56 -16.70 3.36
C VAL A 244 15.53 -17.84 3.58
N ILE A 245 15.21 -18.70 4.55
CA ILE A 245 16.10 -19.76 5.05
C ILE A 245 15.40 -21.09 4.86
N ARG A 246 16.10 -22.06 4.24
CA ARG A 246 15.60 -23.44 4.19
C ARG A 246 15.86 -24.16 5.50
N GLY A 247 14.97 -25.08 5.89
CA GLY A 247 15.05 -25.85 7.13
C GLY A 247 16.41 -26.52 7.37
N LYS A 248 17.04 -27.08 6.32
CA LYS A 248 18.36 -27.67 6.39
C LYS A 248 19.49 -26.74 6.85
N HIS A 249 19.27 -25.42 6.80
CA HIS A 249 20.25 -24.41 7.20
C HIS A 249 20.00 -23.84 8.59
N LEU A 250 18.91 -24.20 9.27
CA LEU A 250 18.63 -23.74 10.65
C LEU A 250 19.74 -24.04 11.64
N PRO A 251 20.37 -25.24 11.63
CA PRO A 251 21.48 -25.54 12.53
C PRO A 251 22.68 -24.59 12.38
N LEU A 252 22.94 -24.07 11.15
CA LEU A 252 23.99 -23.07 10.91
C LEU A 252 23.72 -21.73 11.60
N LEU A 253 22.46 -21.49 11.96
CA LEU A 253 21.99 -20.30 12.65
C LEU A 253 21.90 -20.49 14.19
N GLY A 254 22.39 -21.62 14.69
CA GLY A 254 22.25 -21.98 16.10
C GLY A 254 20.82 -22.33 16.51
N LEU A 255 19.97 -22.69 15.53
CA LEU A 255 18.55 -23.02 15.73
C LEU A 255 18.33 -24.53 15.63
N PRO A 256 17.28 -25.08 16.26
CA PRO A 256 16.94 -26.50 16.16
C PRO A 256 16.75 -26.96 14.71
N ALA A 257 17.12 -28.20 14.42
CA ALA A 257 16.79 -28.83 13.14
C ALA A 257 15.27 -29.03 13.04
N THR A 258 14.74 -28.94 11.82
CA THR A 258 13.34 -29.24 11.53
C THR A 258 13.22 -30.61 10.85
N ASP A 259 12.09 -31.28 11.04
CA ASP A 259 11.76 -32.54 10.38
C ASP A 259 11.64 -32.43 8.86
N ASN A 260 11.36 -31.20 8.36
CA ASN A 260 11.29 -30.91 6.94
C ASN A 260 12.46 -30.02 6.49
N PRO A 261 13.54 -30.59 5.91
CA PRO A 261 14.71 -29.84 5.47
C PRO A 261 14.43 -28.80 4.37
N ASP A 262 13.37 -28.99 3.60
CA ASP A 262 12.95 -28.10 2.52
C ASP A 262 11.90 -27.07 2.95
N ALA A 263 11.44 -27.11 4.20
CA ALA A 263 10.59 -26.09 4.75
C ALA A 263 11.27 -24.71 4.65
N CYS A 264 10.47 -23.66 4.39
CA CYS A 264 10.98 -22.31 4.27
C CYS A 264 10.58 -21.48 5.47
N PHE A 265 11.54 -20.71 5.95
CA PHE A 265 11.40 -19.78 7.06
C PHE A 265 11.82 -18.38 6.63
N GLY A 266 11.05 -17.39 6.99
CA GLY A 266 11.40 -15.98 6.90
C GLY A 266 12.00 -15.50 8.21
N LEU A 267 12.99 -14.61 8.12
CA LEU A 267 13.56 -13.92 9.27
C LEU A 267 13.82 -12.46 8.88
N ARG A 268 13.21 -11.53 9.60
CA ARG A 268 13.41 -10.10 9.34
C ARG A 268 14.81 -9.66 9.80
N PRO A 269 15.48 -8.74 9.06
CA PRO A 269 16.80 -8.23 9.41
C PRO A 269 16.88 -7.63 10.82
N GLU A 270 15.82 -6.96 11.29
CA GLU A 270 15.72 -6.36 12.63
C GLU A 270 15.63 -7.39 13.78
N HIS A 271 15.40 -8.64 13.48
CA HIS A 271 15.33 -9.72 14.45
C HIS A 271 16.66 -10.49 14.58
N ILE A 272 17.71 -10.03 13.91
CA ILE A 272 19.05 -10.58 14.03
C ILE A 272 19.91 -9.58 14.80
N SER A 273 20.38 -9.98 15.98
CA SER A 273 21.18 -9.11 16.83
C SER A 273 22.66 -9.40 16.69
N MET A 274 23.50 -8.37 16.61
CA MET A 274 24.94 -8.49 16.79
C MET A 274 25.25 -8.53 18.28
N THR A 275 26.00 -9.53 18.72
CA THR A 275 26.38 -9.70 20.14
C THR A 275 27.84 -10.14 20.27
N THR A 276 28.43 -9.95 21.44
CA THR A 276 29.82 -10.41 21.70
C THR A 276 29.91 -11.94 21.84
N ASN A 277 28.84 -12.59 22.29
CA ASN A 277 28.78 -14.02 22.61
C ASN A 277 27.75 -14.78 21.76
N GLY A 278 27.39 -14.27 20.57
CA GLY A 278 26.45 -14.92 19.67
C GLY A 278 26.95 -16.30 19.23
N PRO A 279 26.04 -17.28 19.06
CA PRO A 279 26.38 -18.65 18.68
C PRO A 279 26.86 -18.77 17.22
N VAL A 280 26.55 -17.79 16.40
CA VAL A 280 26.84 -17.85 14.95
C VAL A 280 27.87 -16.78 14.58
N THR A 281 28.91 -17.18 13.89
CA THR A 281 29.95 -16.26 13.37
C THR A 281 29.80 -16.11 11.86
N GLY A 282 29.91 -14.88 11.39
CA GLY A 282 29.88 -14.57 9.97
C GLY A 282 30.81 -13.42 9.60
N GLN A 283 31.15 -13.32 8.31
CA GLN A 283 31.97 -12.24 7.78
C GLN A 283 31.12 -11.20 7.09
N VAL A 284 31.32 -9.93 7.42
CA VAL A 284 30.66 -8.78 6.79
C VAL A 284 31.14 -8.63 5.35
N ARG A 285 30.23 -8.75 4.39
CA ARG A 285 30.50 -8.57 2.94
C ARG A 285 30.22 -7.16 2.47
N ALA A 286 29.20 -6.53 3.02
CA ALA A 286 28.78 -5.18 2.65
C ALA A 286 28.13 -4.47 3.83
N VAL A 287 28.26 -3.16 3.86
CA VAL A 287 27.65 -2.25 4.82
C VAL A 287 26.90 -1.18 4.03
N PHE A 288 25.59 -1.07 4.25
CA PHE A 288 24.71 -0.09 3.60
C PHE A 288 24.15 0.85 4.66
N PHE A 289 24.70 2.07 4.73
CA PHE A 289 24.23 3.09 5.67
C PHE A 289 22.85 3.63 5.23
N GLN A 290 21.87 3.59 6.14
CA GLN A 290 20.49 4.01 5.90
C GLN A 290 20.02 5.12 6.86
N GLY A 291 20.95 5.92 7.39
CA GLY A 291 20.67 7.00 8.34
C GLY A 291 20.67 6.50 9.78
N ARG A 292 19.51 6.10 10.30
CA ARG A 292 19.38 5.63 11.71
C ARG A 292 20.15 4.33 12.00
N HIS A 293 20.30 3.48 11.01
CA HIS A 293 20.94 2.18 11.11
C HIS A 293 21.72 1.86 9.84
N SER A 294 22.57 0.87 9.91
CA SER A 294 23.21 0.25 8.74
C SER A 294 22.64 -1.14 8.52
N GLU A 295 22.38 -1.50 7.25
CA GLU A 295 22.11 -2.86 6.85
C GLU A 295 23.44 -3.55 6.52
N LEU A 296 23.67 -4.71 7.12
CA LEU A 296 24.84 -5.54 6.86
C LEU A 296 24.45 -6.77 6.04
N ASP A 297 25.25 -7.11 5.02
CA ASP A 297 25.26 -8.43 4.38
C ASP A 297 26.35 -9.28 5.05
N VAL A 298 25.95 -10.29 5.83
CA VAL A 298 26.86 -11.15 6.60
C VAL A 298 26.84 -12.57 6.02
N ARG A 299 27.99 -13.01 5.53
CA ARG A 299 28.20 -14.35 4.99
C ARG A 299 28.54 -15.33 6.11
N LEU A 300 27.76 -16.38 6.27
CA LEU A 300 28.00 -17.46 7.21
C LEU A 300 28.85 -18.57 6.56
N ASN A 301 28.56 -18.92 5.32
CA ASN A 301 29.33 -19.85 4.51
C ASN A 301 29.12 -19.57 3.02
N ARG A 302 29.60 -20.47 2.14
CA ARG A 302 29.45 -20.28 0.68
C ARG A 302 28.01 -20.27 0.17
N TYR A 303 27.04 -20.73 0.95
CA TYR A 303 25.64 -20.88 0.55
C TYR A 303 24.66 -19.95 1.29
N VAL A 304 25.04 -19.48 2.47
CA VAL A 304 24.14 -18.74 3.36
C VAL A 304 24.75 -17.39 3.69
N SER A 305 24.03 -16.33 3.32
CA SER A 305 24.25 -14.96 3.78
C SER A 305 22.98 -14.44 4.41
N LEU A 306 23.11 -13.58 5.41
CA LEU A 306 22.00 -12.93 6.10
C LEU A 306 22.15 -11.42 6.03
N ARG A 307 21.03 -10.75 5.86
CA ARG A 307 20.91 -9.30 6.10
C ARG A 307 20.44 -9.05 7.51
N LEU A 308 21.10 -8.14 8.19
CA LEU A 308 20.72 -7.68 9.53
C LEU A 308 20.87 -6.17 9.65
N LEU A 309 20.20 -5.58 10.65
CA LEU A 309 20.29 -4.16 10.95
C LEU A 309 21.16 -3.96 12.20
N THR A 310 21.97 -2.90 12.19
CA THR A 310 22.78 -2.49 13.34
C THR A 310 22.85 -0.97 13.44
N ASP A 311 22.89 -0.45 14.65
CA ASP A 311 23.15 0.96 14.98
C ASP A 311 24.66 1.23 15.25
N ARG A 312 25.50 0.21 15.13
CA ARG A 312 26.94 0.33 15.29
C ARG A 312 27.61 0.96 14.08
N ASP A 313 28.42 1.98 14.31
CA ASP A 313 29.15 2.72 13.26
C ASP A 313 30.57 2.21 13.00
N ASP A 314 31.08 1.32 13.87
CA ASP A 314 32.44 0.79 13.83
C ASP A 314 32.63 -0.44 12.95
N VAL A 315 31.54 -0.99 12.41
CA VAL A 315 31.57 -2.22 11.59
C VAL A 315 32.08 -1.93 10.17
N ARG A 316 33.02 -2.75 9.69
CA ARG A 316 33.61 -2.63 8.36
C ARG A 316 33.47 -3.92 7.56
N VAL A 317 33.58 -3.78 6.23
CA VAL A 317 33.65 -4.93 5.31
C VAL A 317 34.91 -5.75 5.66
N GLY A 318 34.75 -7.07 5.79
CA GLY A 318 35.79 -8.00 6.17
C GLY A 318 35.74 -8.40 7.66
N ASP A 319 35.07 -7.61 8.50
CA ASP A 319 34.99 -7.92 9.93
C ASP A 319 34.28 -9.26 10.19
N GLN A 320 34.76 -9.95 11.22
CA GLN A 320 34.07 -11.12 11.77
C GLN A 320 33.08 -10.65 12.86
N VAL A 321 31.82 -10.96 12.66
CA VAL A 321 30.76 -10.59 13.61
C VAL A 321 30.09 -11.83 14.18
N ARG A 322 29.67 -11.74 15.43
CA ARG A 322 28.85 -12.77 16.07
C ARG A 322 27.41 -12.31 16.13
N ILE A 323 26.51 -13.19 15.74
CA ILE A 323 25.08 -12.91 15.69
C ILE A 323 24.29 -13.91 16.52
N ALA A 324 23.16 -13.45 17.02
CA ALA A 324 22.16 -14.24 17.71
C ALA A 324 20.79 -14.06 17.04
N ILE A 325 20.05 -15.13 16.96
CA ILE A 325 18.71 -15.19 16.39
C ILE A 325 17.79 -15.81 17.43
N ASN A 326 16.65 -15.16 17.69
CA ASN A 326 15.62 -15.74 18.54
C ASN A 326 14.66 -16.54 17.66
N GLU A 327 14.51 -17.84 17.95
CA GLU A 327 13.61 -18.76 17.25
C GLU A 327 12.17 -18.26 17.17
N ALA A 328 11.69 -17.53 18.17
CA ALA A 328 10.35 -16.94 18.22
C ALA A 328 10.06 -15.97 17.05
N HIS A 329 11.10 -15.48 16.37
CA HIS A 329 10.98 -14.58 15.21
C HIS A 329 11.07 -15.29 13.85
N LEU A 330 11.24 -16.62 13.86
CA LEU A 330 11.14 -17.38 12.62
C LEU A 330 9.68 -17.45 12.16
N MET A 331 9.46 -17.03 10.94
CA MET A 331 8.15 -17.06 10.31
C MET A 331 8.08 -18.28 9.37
N PRO A 332 7.27 -19.31 9.66
CA PRO A 332 7.00 -20.37 8.69
C PRO A 332 6.34 -19.77 7.44
N ILE A 333 6.95 -19.94 6.27
CA ILE A 333 6.43 -19.45 4.99
C ILE A 333 6.34 -20.63 4.03
N GLY A 334 5.14 -20.88 3.48
CA GLY A 334 4.77 -22.14 2.84
C GLY A 334 5.68 -22.67 1.73
N TYR A 335 6.23 -21.83 0.83
CA TYR A 335 7.14 -22.25 -0.24
C TYR A 335 8.25 -21.22 -0.44
N CYS A 336 9.46 -21.73 -0.72
CA CYS A 336 10.63 -20.92 -1.08
C CYS A 336 10.59 -20.46 -2.54
#